data_e6e948967cdc3f0cbead287aedea1165
#
_entry.id   e6e948967cdc3f0cbead287aedea1165
#
_cell.length_a   1.000
_cell.length_b   1.000
_cell.length_c   1.000
_cell.angle_alpha   90.00
_cell.angle_beta   90.00
_cell.angle_gamma   90.00
#
_symmetry.space_group_name_H-M   'P 1'
#
loop_
_entity.id
_entity.type
_entity.pdbx_description
1 polymer ?
#
loop_
_entity_poly.entity_id
_entity_poly.type
_entity_poly.pdbx_seq_one_letter_code
_entity_poly.pdbx_strand_id
1 'polypeptide(L)' 'MINVEDILYEICDDINVYKKDIDLVESGLLDSYAFIELFTRLEDEGIYLQPTRVDRNKLRSVSGIRELISEYQKEHS' A
#
# COMPACT_ATOMS: atom_id res chain seq x y z
N MET A 1 6.06 13.98 0.54
CA MET A 1 5.95 12.83 1.45
C MET A 1 4.76 11.96 1.03
N ILE A 2 4.95 10.66 0.99
CA ILE A 2 3.91 9.73 0.54
C ILE A 2 2.89 9.50 1.65
N ASN A 3 1.62 9.69 1.33
CA ASN A 3 0.54 9.36 2.24
C ASN A 3 -0.18 8.11 1.71
N VAL A 4 -0.01 6.99 2.40
CA VAL A 4 -0.56 5.69 1.97
C VAL A 4 -2.07 5.73 1.91
N GLU A 5 -2.72 6.34 2.90
CA GLU A 5 -4.17 6.41 2.94
C GLU A 5 -4.73 7.17 1.74
N ASP A 6 -4.09 8.27 1.37
CA ASP A 6 -4.53 9.07 0.22
C ASP A 6 -4.39 8.28 -1.08
N ILE A 7 -3.30 7.54 -1.23
CA ILE A 7 -3.11 6.68 -2.40
C ILE A 7 -4.20 5.62 -2.46
N LEU A 8 -4.48 4.96 -1.34
CA LEU A 8 -5.51 3.95 -1.27
C LEU A 8 -6.90 4.53 -1.55
N TYR A 9 -7.16 5.74 -1.06
CA TYR A 9 -8.43 6.41 -1.34
C TYR A 9 -8.60 6.66 -2.84
N GLU A 10 -7.56 7.09 -3.52
CA GLU A 10 -7.61 7.30 -4.97
C GLU A 10 -7.87 6.01 -5.73
N ILE A 11 -7.29 4.91 -5.27
CA ILE A 11 -7.43 3.60 -5.93
C ILE A 11 -8.79 2.99 -5.65
N CYS A 12 -9.21 2.97 -4.40
CA CYS A 12 -10.39 2.25 -3.95
C CYS A 12 -11.66 3.11 -3.95
N ASP A 13 -11.51 4.41 -3.92
CA ASP A 13 -12.63 5.38 -3.85
C ASP A 13 -13.55 5.05 -2.67
N ASP A 14 -12.96 4.72 -1.52
CA ASP A 14 -13.69 4.31 -0.33
C ASP A 14 -13.05 4.94 0.89
N ILE A 15 -13.84 5.71 1.64
CA ILE A 15 -13.36 6.43 2.82
C ILE A 15 -12.91 5.50 3.95
N ASN A 16 -13.32 4.25 3.90
CA ASN A 16 -12.93 3.27 4.91
C ASN A 16 -11.43 3.02 4.95
N VAL A 17 -10.67 3.43 3.91
CA VAL A 17 -9.22 3.33 3.92
C VAL A 17 -8.58 4.16 5.05
N TYR A 18 -9.30 5.16 5.55
CA TYR A 18 -8.83 5.99 6.66
C TYR A 18 -9.17 5.42 8.03
N LYS A 19 -9.89 4.33 8.06
CA LYS A 19 -10.33 3.71 9.31
C LYS A 19 -9.14 3.07 10.02
N LYS A 20 -9.02 3.34 11.31
CA LYS A 20 -7.95 2.75 12.11
C LYS A 20 -8.08 1.22 12.15
N ASP A 21 -6.95 0.54 12.00
CA ASP A 21 -6.86 -0.92 12.05
C ASP A 21 -7.69 -1.65 11.00
N ILE A 22 -8.00 -0.99 9.88
CA ILE A 22 -8.72 -1.66 8.81
C ILE A 22 -7.86 -2.76 8.19
N ASP A 23 -8.47 -3.92 7.95
CA ASP A 23 -7.85 -4.98 7.17
C ASP A 23 -8.22 -4.78 5.71
N LEU A 24 -7.25 -4.37 4.92
CA LEU A 24 -7.47 -4.01 3.52
C LEU A 24 -7.86 -5.20 2.65
N VAL A 25 -7.38 -6.39 3.01
CA VAL A 25 -7.69 -7.61 2.26
C VAL A 25 -9.06 -8.15 2.64
N GLU A 26 -9.34 -8.32 3.93
CA GLU A 26 -10.61 -8.85 4.40
C GLU A 26 -11.79 -7.95 4.09
N SER A 27 -11.57 -6.64 4.10
CA SER A 27 -12.63 -5.68 3.77
C SER A 27 -12.95 -5.66 2.27
N GLY A 28 -12.10 -6.27 1.45
CA GLY A 28 -12.26 -6.25 0.00
C GLY A 28 -11.77 -4.97 -0.67
N LEU A 29 -11.19 -4.06 0.08
CA LEU A 29 -10.68 -2.81 -0.48
C LEU A 29 -9.46 -3.04 -1.36
N LEU A 30 -8.59 -3.95 -0.95
CA LEU A 30 -7.37 -4.24 -1.69
C LEU A 30 -7.49 -5.60 -2.38
N ASP A 31 -8.14 -5.62 -3.52
CA ASP A 31 -8.25 -6.79 -4.39
C ASP A 31 -7.06 -6.84 -5.36
N SER A 32 -7.08 -7.81 -6.28
CA SER A 32 -5.98 -7.98 -7.24
C SER A 32 -5.75 -6.75 -8.10
N TYR A 33 -6.81 -6.08 -8.50
CA TYR A 33 -6.71 -4.87 -9.30
C TYR A 33 -6.09 -3.73 -8.48
N ALA A 34 -6.59 -3.56 -7.27
CA ALA A 34 -6.08 -2.50 -6.37
C ALA A 34 -4.61 -2.73 -6.02
N PHE A 35 -4.18 -3.98 -5.88
CA PHE A 35 -2.77 -4.30 -5.67
C PHE A 35 -1.89 -3.76 -6.78
N ILE A 36 -2.29 -4.04 -8.02
CA ILE A 36 -1.52 -3.60 -9.18
C ILE A 36 -1.47 -2.07 -9.23
N GLU A 37 -2.61 -1.43 -8.98
CA GLU A 37 -2.67 0.03 -8.93
C GLU A 37 -1.78 0.61 -7.83
N LEU A 38 -1.77 -0.01 -6.66
CA LEU A 38 -0.94 0.44 -5.55
C LEU A 38 0.55 0.41 -5.94
N PHE A 39 1.01 -0.70 -6.52
CA PHE A 39 2.40 -0.79 -6.93
C PHE A 39 2.74 0.23 -8.02
N THR A 40 1.83 0.44 -8.96
CA THR A 40 2.00 1.42 -10.02
C THR A 40 2.15 2.84 -9.44
N ARG A 41 1.28 3.18 -8.47
CA ARG A 41 1.35 4.48 -7.81
C ARG A 41 2.64 4.67 -7.02
N LEU A 42 3.11 3.61 -6.37
CA LEU A 42 4.39 3.66 -5.65
C LEU A 42 5.56 3.83 -6.61
N GLU A 43 5.52 3.18 -7.76
CA GLU A 43 6.55 3.36 -8.79
C GLU A 43 6.62 4.81 -9.27
N ASP A 44 5.47 5.46 -9.41
CA ASP A 44 5.41 6.87 -9.78
C ASP A 44 6.10 7.76 -8.74
N GLU A 45 6.15 7.30 -7.49
CA GLU A 45 6.83 7.99 -6.39
C GLU A 45 8.29 7.53 -6.23
N GLY A 46 8.78 6.68 -7.13
CA GLY A 46 10.15 6.19 -7.08
C GLY A 46 10.35 4.97 -6.18
N ILE A 47 9.27 4.32 -5.77
CA ILE A 47 9.32 3.16 -4.90
C ILE A 47 8.96 1.91 -5.71
N TYR A 48 9.95 1.04 -5.91
CA TYR A 48 9.81 -0.14 -6.76
C TYR A 48 9.79 -1.40 -5.91
N LEU A 49 8.62 -1.73 -5.37
CA LEU A 49 8.43 -2.95 -4.60
C LEU A 49 8.14 -4.10 -5.55
N GLN A 50 8.70 -5.27 -5.24
CA GLN A 50 8.47 -6.48 -6.03
C GLN A 50 7.39 -7.32 -5.37
N PRO A 51 6.24 -7.53 -6.03
CA PRO A 51 5.12 -8.27 -5.42
C PRO A 51 5.49 -9.67 -4.93
N THR A 52 6.48 -10.30 -5.58
CA THR A 52 6.91 -11.64 -5.21
C THR A 52 7.83 -11.67 -4.00
N ARG A 53 8.37 -10.52 -3.59
CA ARG A 53 9.33 -10.44 -2.47
C ARG A 53 8.75 -9.78 -1.22
N VAL A 54 7.66 -9.05 -1.35
CA VAL A 54 7.07 -8.38 -0.21
C VAL A 54 6.27 -9.35 0.63
N ASP A 55 6.26 -9.10 1.94
CA ASP A 55 5.42 -9.87 2.87
C ASP A 55 3.97 -9.44 2.68
N ARG A 56 3.15 -10.37 2.20
CA ARG A 56 1.74 -10.10 1.94
C ARG A 56 0.96 -9.72 3.19
N ASN A 57 1.40 -10.20 4.35
CA ASN A 57 0.77 -9.83 5.61
C ASN A 57 0.90 -8.34 5.90
N LYS A 58 1.99 -7.74 5.46
CA LYS A 58 2.18 -6.29 5.61
C LYS A 58 1.25 -5.48 4.70
N LEU A 59 0.83 -6.07 3.59
CA LEU A 59 -0.07 -5.40 2.65
C LEU A 59 -1.52 -5.38 3.13
N ARG A 60 -1.84 -6.06 4.22
CA ARG A 60 -3.19 -6.09 4.77
C ARG A 60 -3.55 -4.84 5.56
N SER A 61 -2.57 -4.05 5.95
CA SER A 61 -2.80 -2.87 6.76
C SER A 61 -2.03 -1.66 6.22
N VAL A 62 -2.52 -0.48 6.53
CA VAL A 62 -1.84 0.76 6.19
C VAL A 62 -0.48 0.83 6.86
N SER A 63 -0.40 0.42 8.13
CA SER A 63 0.87 0.38 8.87
C SER A 63 1.89 -0.52 8.19
N GLY A 64 1.45 -1.69 7.75
CA GLY A 64 2.33 -2.63 7.06
C GLY A 64 2.87 -2.07 5.76
N ILE A 65 2.03 -1.41 4.99
CA ILE A 65 2.44 -0.76 3.75
C ILE A 65 3.46 0.34 4.03
N ARG A 66 3.23 1.13 5.08
CA ARG A 66 4.18 2.17 5.49
C ARG A 66 5.54 1.58 5.86
N GLU A 67 5.55 0.45 6.55
CA GLU A 67 6.78 -0.24 6.88
C GLU A 67 7.56 -0.67 5.64
N LEU A 68 6.86 -1.22 4.64
CA LEU A 68 7.49 -1.62 3.39
C LEU A 68 8.12 -0.43 2.69
N ILE A 69 7.42 0.68 2.65
CA ILE A 69 7.93 1.91 2.03
C ILE A 69 9.15 2.42 2.80
N SER A 70 9.08 2.42 4.12
CA SER A 70 10.17 2.88 4.96
C SER A 70 11.43 2.02 4.78
N GLU A 71 11.26 0.71 4.73
CA GLU A 71 12.36 -0.23 4.49
C GLU A 71 13.00 0.01 3.13
N TYR A 72 12.19 0.21 2.11
CA TYR A 72 12.69 0.51 0.77
C TYR A 72 13.52 1.80 0.77
N GLN A 73 13.00 2.84 1.40
CA GLN A 73 13.67 4.14 1.44
C GLN A 73 15.00 4.07 2.18
N LYS A 74 15.08 3.27 3.24
CA LYS A 74 16.33 3.05 3.96
C LYS A 74 17.39 2.38 3.11
N GLU A 75 16.99 1.39 2.31
CA GLU A 75 17.91 0.64 1.47
C GLU A 75 18.39 1.44 0.26
N HIS A 76 17.59 2.40 -0.19
CA HIS A 76 17.84 3.11 -1.45
C HIS A 76 18.10 4.61 -1.24
N SER A 77 18.29 5.02 -0.01
CA SER A 77 18.56 6.43 0.30
C SER A 77 20.05 6.80 0.15
#